data_73cc2b4e313db65ae82da22d47c7d543
#
_entry.id   73cc2b4e313db65ae82da22d47c7d543
#
_cell.length_a   1.000
_cell.length_b   1.000
_cell.length_c   1.000
_cell.angle_alpha   90.00
_cell.angle_beta   90.00
_cell.angle_gamma   90.00
#
_symmetry.space_group_name_H-M   'P 1'
#
loop_
_entity.id
_entity.type
_entity.pdbx_description
1 polymer ?
#
loop_
_entity_poly.entity_id
_entity_poly.type
_entity_poly.pdbx_seq_one_letter_code
_entity_poly.pdbx_strand_id
1 'polypeptide(L)'
;IIDIRTFGGILPTTGRHLLASDGAAEAINCRLGSGELRPLARMRKDHGLPASGSMYRHRGTWLHYADIGRRFVPGPVYTDDQRLYMSKASGGAVVYTAATGEKVLGVKEPTATPSVAVSVPSGQSFQPFRAYTYTLVSSLGEEGPPSPASEVVTLQTGQSVLIGNLLTPSHEGYLPISLKRIYRSATGNEATDFLLVAEIPASQTEFTDNIDDSLLGEALSSLGWREAPSGLRGLCSLPGGILAGFVGQEIRLCEPNMPHAWPDAYAYTVEYPIVQLAASERTLFILTSGPVYAMQLDD
;
A
#
# COMPACT_ATOMS: atom_id res chain seq x y z
N ILE A 1 17.57 -25.55 55.64
CA ILE A 1 17.78 -25.17 54.22
C ILE A 1 16.67 -25.87 53.47
N ILE A 2 15.87 -25.12 52.75
CA ILE A 2 14.84 -25.65 51.83
C ILE A 2 15.50 -25.69 50.46
N ASP A 3 15.63 -26.88 49.87
CA ASP A 3 16.17 -27.08 48.53
C ASP A 3 15.00 -27.35 47.55
N ILE A 4 14.67 -26.38 46.70
CA ILE A 4 13.64 -26.51 45.67
C ILE A 4 14.32 -26.83 44.37
N ARG A 5 14.28 -28.09 43.92
CA ARG A 5 14.92 -28.56 42.69
C ARG A 5 14.09 -28.36 41.44
N THR A 6 12.80 -28.25 41.60
CA THR A 6 11.85 -27.98 40.52
C THR A 6 10.85 -26.95 41.01
N PHE A 7 10.42 -26.07 40.11
CA PHE A 7 9.38 -25.07 40.40
C PHE A 7 8.10 -25.43 39.66
N GLY A 8 7.06 -25.78 40.40
CA GLY A 8 5.77 -26.27 39.89
C GLY A 8 4.84 -25.16 39.38
N GLY A 9 5.15 -23.88 39.66
CA GLY A 9 4.37 -22.75 39.21
C GLY A 9 3.83 -21.84 40.30
N ILE A 10 3.02 -20.86 39.89
CA ILE A 10 2.32 -19.96 40.80
C ILE A 10 0.89 -20.42 40.94
N LEU A 11 0.45 -20.63 42.19
CA LEU A 11 -0.88 -21.10 42.57
C LEU A 11 -1.55 -20.04 43.48
N PRO A 12 -1.98 -18.90 42.96
CA PRO A 12 -2.43 -17.74 43.75
C PRO A 12 -3.72 -17.99 44.52
N THR A 13 -4.51 -18.96 44.07
CA THR A 13 -5.78 -19.33 44.72
C THR A 13 -5.65 -20.36 45.85
N THR A 14 -4.46 -20.97 45.93
CA THR A 14 -4.23 -21.99 46.99
C THR A 14 -3.71 -21.35 48.25
N GLY A 15 -4.34 -21.68 49.38
CA GLY A 15 -3.89 -21.18 50.67
C GLY A 15 -2.42 -21.54 50.92
N ARG A 16 -1.63 -20.61 51.47
CA ARG A 16 -0.18 -20.76 51.65
C ARG A 16 0.23 -22.05 52.40
N HIS A 17 -0.64 -22.51 53.30
CA HIS A 17 -0.41 -23.75 54.09
C HIS A 17 -0.73 -25.04 53.33
N LEU A 18 -1.36 -24.92 52.17
CA LEU A 18 -1.70 -26.05 51.29
C LEU A 18 -0.80 -26.10 50.03
N LEU A 19 0.14 -25.17 49.89
CA LEU A 19 1.03 -25.15 48.76
C LEU A 19 2.02 -26.32 48.85
N ALA A 20 2.23 -27.00 47.72
CA ALA A 20 3.32 -27.96 47.58
C ALA A 20 4.67 -27.23 47.74
N SER A 21 5.71 -27.97 48.13
CA SER A 21 7.05 -27.43 48.39
C SER A 21 7.72 -26.79 47.18
N ASP A 22 7.22 -27.08 45.99
CA ASP A 22 7.67 -26.56 44.69
C ASP A 22 6.78 -25.46 44.10
N GLY A 23 5.67 -25.11 44.81
CA GLY A 23 4.72 -24.06 44.40
C GLY A 23 4.94 -22.75 45.14
N ALA A 24 4.49 -21.63 44.54
CA ALA A 24 4.44 -20.31 45.15
C ALA A 24 3.06 -19.69 45.05
N ALA A 25 2.63 -18.94 46.08
CA ALA A 25 1.41 -18.13 45.99
C ALA A 25 1.64 -16.86 45.15
N GLU A 26 2.86 -16.36 45.14
CA GLU A 26 3.25 -15.13 44.45
C GLU A 26 4.72 -15.23 44.05
N ALA A 27 5.05 -14.72 42.87
CA ALA A 27 6.42 -14.57 42.41
C ALA A 27 6.56 -13.23 41.71
N ILE A 28 7.41 -12.36 42.25
CA ILE A 28 7.66 -11.01 41.73
C ILE A 28 9.01 -10.98 41.03
N ASN A 29 9.07 -10.35 39.87
CA ASN A 29 10.29 -10.21 39.04
C ASN A 29 10.99 -11.53 38.70
N CYS A 30 10.21 -12.57 38.45
CA CYS A 30 10.68 -13.90 38.13
C CYS A 30 10.24 -14.37 36.76
N ARG A 31 11.09 -15.14 36.06
CA ARG A 31 10.75 -15.91 34.85
C ARG A 31 10.50 -17.36 35.27
N LEU A 32 9.35 -17.87 34.84
CA LEU A 32 8.85 -19.19 35.28
C LEU A 32 8.71 -20.21 34.14
N GLY A 33 8.91 -19.76 32.88
CA GLY A 33 8.60 -20.54 31.68
C GLY A 33 9.45 -21.80 31.45
N SER A 34 10.53 -22.01 32.21
CA SER A 34 11.42 -23.17 32.05
C SER A 34 11.30 -24.19 33.19
N GLY A 35 10.32 -24.06 34.08
CA GLY A 35 10.25 -24.88 35.30
C GLY A 35 11.32 -24.53 36.38
N GLU A 36 12.04 -23.44 36.14
CA GLU A 36 13.04 -22.91 37.06
C GLU A 36 12.63 -21.50 37.51
N LEU A 37 12.89 -21.19 38.76
CA LEU A 37 12.72 -19.85 39.29
C LEU A 37 13.95 -19.01 38.96
N ARG A 38 13.88 -18.24 37.86
CA ARG A 38 14.97 -17.35 37.44
C ARG A 38 14.57 -15.88 37.65
N PRO A 39 15.52 -15.01 38.04
CA PRO A 39 15.21 -13.58 38.09
C PRO A 39 14.86 -13.04 36.71
N LEU A 40 13.93 -12.11 36.65
CA LEU A 40 13.65 -11.35 35.43
C LEU A 40 14.91 -10.55 35.09
N ALA A 41 15.36 -10.65 33.85
CA ALA A 41 16.51 -9.86 33.40
C ALA A 41 16.21 -8.35 33.58
N ARG A 42 17.20 -7.62 34.11
CA ARG A 42 17.11 -6.18 34.27
C ARG A 42 16.84 -5.53 32.91
N MET A 43 15.92 -4.60 32.85
CA MET A 43 15.77 -3.78 31.66
C MET A 43 17.10 -3.10 31.32
N ARG A 44 17.59 -3.30 30.12
CA ARG A 44 18.77 -2.64 29.59
C ARG A 44 18.33 -1.54 28.62
N LYS A 45 18.90 -0.37 28.74
CA LYS A 45 18.71 0.68 27.74
C LYS A 45 19.35 0.23 26.43
N ASP A 46 18.56 0.02 25.39
CA ASP A 46 19.04 -0.34 24.06
C ASP A 46 19.51 0.91 23.30
N HIS A 47 18.73 1.98 23.33
CA HIS A 47 19.02 3.21 22.63
C HIS A 47 18.45 4.44 23.37
N GLY A 48 19.09 5.59 23.21
CA GLY A 48 18.55 6.86 23.70
C GLY A 48 17.81 7.58 22.59
N LEU A 49 16.48 7.63 22.72
CA LEU A 49 15.64 8.39 21.80
C LEU A 49 15.12 9.66 22.47
N PRO A 50 14.87 10.74 21.73
CA PRO A 50 14.12 11.89 22.25
C PRO A 50 12.70 11.43 22.66
N ALA A 51 12.00 12.28 23.40
CA ALA A 51 10.60 12.05 23.74
C ALA A 51 9.78 11.84 22.45
N SER A 52 9.13 10.71 22.32
CA SER A 52 8.44 10.29 21.09
C SER A 52 7.07 9.73 21.42
N GLY A 53 6.08 10.08 20.62
CA GLY A 53 4.72 9.54 20.69
C GLY A 53 4.62 8.15 20.06
N SER A 54 5.30 7.93 18.93
CA SER A 54 5.35 6.66 18.23
C SER A 54 6.78 6.32 17.84
N MET A 55 7.14 5.04 17.90
CA MET A 55 8.47 4.58 17.52
C MET A 55 8.40 3.19 16.88
N TYR A 56 9.33 2.92 15.97
CA TYR A 56 9.46 1.62 15.30
C TYR A 56 10.92 1.35 14.96
N ARG A 57 11.38 0.11 15.18
CA ARG A 57 12.73 -0.30 14.80
C ARG A 57 12.69 -0.96 13.43
N HIS A 58 13.06 -0.20 12.42
CA HIS A 58 13.15 -0.69 11.05
C HIS A 58 14.62 -1.03 10.74
N ARG A 59 14.92 -2.32 10.52
CA ARG A 59 16.26 -2.82 10.14
C ARG A 59 17.43 -2.27 10.96
N GLY A 60 17.26 -2.25 12.24
CA GLY A 60 18.29 -1.78 13.17
C GLY A 60 18.27 -0.28 13.42
N THR A 61 17.62 0.51 12.58
CA THR A 61 17.44 1.96 12.75
C THR A 61 16.14 2.25 13.48
N TRP A 62 16.20 3.12 14.49
CA TRP A 62 15.02 3.59 15.19
C TRP A 62 14.38 4.78 14.45
N LEU A 63 13.15 4.59 14.00
CA LEU A 63 12.27 5.65 13.53
C LEU A 63 11.43 6.12 14.71
N HIS A 64 11.35 7.43 14.92
CA HIS A 64 10.61 8.02 16.03
C HIS A 64 9.87 9.28 15.58
N TYR A 65 8.68 9.47 16.12
CA TYR A 65 7.76 10.54 15.71
C TYR A 65 7.08 11.15 16.94
N ALA A 66 6.77 12.43 16.87
CA ALA A 66 6.08 13.12 17.95
C ALA A 66 4.60 12.74 18.07
N ASP A 67 3.96 12.34 16.95
CA ASP A 67 2.57 11.94 16.93
C ASP A 67 2.35 10.58 17.60
N ILE A 68 1.25 10.49 18.36
CA ILE A 68 0.83 9.25 19.04
C ILE A 68 -0.16 8.52 18.14
N GLY A 69 -0.01 7.18 18.04
CA GLY A 69 -0.95 6.34 17.29
C GLY A 69 -0.61 6.15 15.80
N ARG A 70 0.60 6.54 15.39
CA ARG A 70 1.11 6.16 14.07
C ARG A 70 1.21 4.64 13.96
N ARG A 71 0.79 4.08 12.84
CA ARG A 71 0.92 2.65 12.54
C ARG A 71 2.07 2.39 11.60
N PHE A 72 2.75 1.28 11.83
CA PHE A 72 3.90 0.84 11.06
C PHE A 72 3.63 -0.56 10.55
N VAL A 73 3.68 -0.73 9.24
CA VAL A 73 3.42 -2.02 8.59
C VAL A 73 4.60 -2.32 7.67
N PRO A 74 5.37 -3.36 7.94
CA PRO A 74 6.37 -3.86 7.00
C PRO A 74 5.73 -4.12 5.65
N GLY A 75 6.50 -4.00 4.59
CA GLY A 75 6.00 -4.26 3.24
C GLY A 75 5.32 -5.64 3.17
N PRO A 76 4.05 -5.71 2.75
CA PRO A 76 3.35 -6.99 2.63
C PRO A 76 3.92 -7.83 1.48
N VAL A 77 4.64 -7.19 0.56
CA VAL A 77 5.37 -7.82 -0.53
C VAL A 77 6.87 -7.62 -0.29
N TYR A 78 7.64 -8.66 -0.51
CA TYR A 78 9.10 -8.54 -0.43
C TYR A 78 9.60 -7.68 -1.58
N THR A 79 10.36 -6.63 -1.24
CA THR A 79 11.04 -5.75 -2.18
C THR A 79 12.46 -5.50 -1.70
N ASP A 80 13.41 -5.35 -2.62
CA ASP A 80 14.83 -5.11 -2.29
C ASP A 80 15.03 -3.79 -1.54
N ASP A 81 14.19 -2.78 -1.81
CA ASP A 81 14.19 -1.48 -1.16
C ASP A 81 13.58 -1.48 0.26
N GLN A 82 13.00 -2.61 0.66
CA GLN A 82 12.56 -2.90 2.02
C GLN A 82 11.62 -1.85 2.60
N ARG A 83 10.55 -1.58 1.89
CA ARG A 83 9.57 -0.56 2.19
C ARG A 83 8.91 -0.75 3.55
N LEU A 84 8.66 0.35 4.22
CA LEU A 84 7.81 0.41 5.40
C LEU A 84 6.63 1.31 5.09
N TYR A 85 5.43 0.80 5.30
CA TYR A 85 4.21 1.57 5.12
C TYR A 85 3.73 2.09 6.47
N MET A 86 3.28 3.32 6.50
CA MET A 86 2.84 3.95 7.74
C MET A 86 1.57 4.75 7.52
N SER A 87 0.69 4.79 8.51
CA SER A 87 -0.38 5.78 8.58
C SER A 87 -0.17 6.73 9.75
N LYS A 88 -0.38 8.02 9.50
CA LYS A 88 -0.29 9.06 10.53
C LYS A 88 -1.55 9.03 11.40
N ALA A 89 -1.43 9.41 12.66
CA ALA A 89 -2.59 9.54 13.55
C ALA A 89 -3.58 10.63 13.09
N SER A 90 -3.07 11.69 12.46
CA SER A 90 -3.86 12.76 11.86
C SER A 90 -4.53 12.38 10.53
N GLY A 91 -4.19 11.22 9.99
CA GLY A 91 -4.57 10.77 8.67
C GLY A 91 -3.47 10.93 7.62
N GLY A 92 -3.60 10.12 6.58
CA GLY A 92 -2.64 10.02 5.47
C GLY A 92 -1.66 8.85 5.63
N ALA A 93 -1.48 8.11 4.54
CA ALA A 93 -0.55 7.02 4.44
C ALA A 93 0.75 7.47 3.74
N VAL A 94 1.86 6.91 4.18
CA VAL A 94 3.18 7.19 3.62
C VAL A 94 3.94 5.88 3.42
N VAL A 95 4.81 5.85 2.42
CA VAL A 95 5.83 4.84 2.22
C VAL A 95 7.19 5.40 2.64
N TYR A 96 7.96 4.61 3.33
CA TYR A 96 9.33 4.95 3.75
C TYR A 96 10.32 3.96 3.16
N THR A 97 11.39 4.48 2.59
CA THR A 97 12.61 3.73 2.28
C THR A 97 13.82 4.48 2.86
N ALA A 98 14.92 3.80 3.08
CA ALA A 98 16.15 4.44 3.57
C ALA A 98 16.69 5.50 2.57
N ALA A 99 16.43 5.30 1.27
CA ALA A 99 16.91 6.19 0.21
C ALA A 99 16.06 7.46 0.04
N THR A 100 14.74 7.34 0.17
CA THR A 100 13.81 8.45 -0.15
C THR A 100 13.23 9.14 1.07
N GLY A 101 13.38 8.54 2.27
CA GLY A 101 12.64 8.97 3.46
C GLY A 101 11.13 8.71 3.30
N GLU A 102 10.31 9.47 4.03
CA GLU A 102 8.85 9.40 3.93
C GLU A 102 8.35 10.09 2.67
N LYS A 103 7.48 9.39 1.93
CA LYS A 103 6.75 9.89 0.78
C LYS A 103 5.28 9.53 0.91
N VAL A 104 4.39 10.37 0.39
CA VAL A 104 2.96 10.05 0.33
C VAL A 104 2.76 8.77 -0.48
N LEU A 105 1.92 7.88 0.04
CA LEU A 105 1.66 6.59 -0.59
C LEU A 105 0.72 6.74 -1.78
N GLY A 106 1.17 6.23 -2.93
CA GLY A 106 0.43 6.23 -4.18
C GLY A 106 1.08 7.08 -5.27
N VAL A 107 0.49 7.03 -6.43
CA VAL A 107 0.86 7.81 -7.62
C VAL A 107 -0.36 8.62 -8.06
N LYS A 108 -0.20 9.91 -8.20
CA LYS A 108 -1.31 10.80 -8.62
C LYS A 108 -1.78 10.48 -10.03
N GLU A 109 -3.08 10.54 -10.22
CA GLU A 109 -3.71 10.48 -11.53
C GLU A 109 -3.26 11.67 -12.40
N PRO A 110 -2.85 11.44 -13.66
CA PRO A 110 -2.67 12.54 -14.60
C PRO A 110 -4.01 13.19 -14.91
N THR A 111 -4.08 14.50 -14.78
CA THR A 111 -5.32 15.26 -15.06
C THR A 111 -5.42 15.76 -16.50
N ALA A 112 -4.31 15.73 -17.22
CA ALA A 112 -4.25 16.19 -18.61
C ALA A 112 -4.74 15.08 -19.56
N THR A 113 -5.69 15.40 -20.40
CA THR A 113 -6.12 14.54 -21.51
C THR A 113 -5.07 14.58 -22.62
N PRO A 114 -4.58 13.43 -23.12
CA PRO A 114 -3.68 13.41 -24.27
C PRO A 114 -4.31 14.09 -25.48
N SER A 115 -3.54 14.95 -26.16
CA SER A 115 -3.91 15.46 -27.48
C SER A 115 -3.45 14.49 -28.57
N VAL A 116 -4.19 14.36 -29.64
CA VAL A 116 -3.87 13.45 -30.74
C VAL A 116 -3.91 14.18 -32.07
N ALA A 117 -2.88 13.99 -32.90
CA ALA A 117 -2.81 14.52 -34.24
C ALA A 117 -2.37 13.42 -35.21
N VAL A 118 -3.14 13.18 -36.26
CA VAL A 118 -2.85 12.16 -37.27
C VAL A 118 -1.97 12.75 -38.36
N SER A 119 -0.92 12.03 -38.74
CA SER A 119 -0.05 12.43 -39.86
C SER A 119 -0.79 12.47 -41.20
N VAL A 120 -0.19 13.13 -42.21
CA VAL A 120 -0.82 13.24 -43.54
C VAL A 120 -1.05 11.83 -44.12
N PRO A 121 -2.22 11.55 -44.72
CA PRO A 121 -2.51 10.25 -45.30
C PRO A 121 -1.56 9.83 -46.41
N SER A 122 -1.17 8.57 -46.36
CA SER A 122 -0.38 7.96 -47.45
C SER A 122 -1.13 6.86 -48.25
N GLY A 123 -2.38 6.56 -47.87
CA GLY A 123 -3.20 5.50 -48.49
C GLY A 123 -4.70 5.69 -48.29
N GLN A 124 -5.51 4.83 -48.92
CA GLN A 124 -6.96 4.91 -48.93
C GLN A 124 -7.66 3.82 -48.11
N SER A 125 -6.96 3.03 -47.34
CA SER A 125 -7.57 1.95 -46.53
C SER A 125 -7.83 2.46 -45.10
N PHE A 126 -9.05 2.29 -44.66
CA PHE A 126 -9.43 2.61 -43.29
C PHE A 126 -8.78 1.64 -42.30
N GLN A 127 -8.21 2.18 -41.26
CA GLN A 127 -7.74 1.47 -40.09
C GLN A 127 -8.69 1.72 -38.91
N PRO A 128 -8.63 0.92 -37.86
CA PRO A 128 -9.53 1.03 -36.72
C PRO A 128 -9.41 2.35 -35.96
N PHE A 129 -10.46 2.65 -35.20
CA PHE A 129 -10.50 3.76 -34.27
C PHE A 129 -9.49 3.59 -33.15
N ARG A 130 -8.76 4.64 -32.77
CA ARG A 130 -7.80 4.62 -31.64
C ARG A 130 -8.09 5.75 -30.67
N ALA A 131 -8.07 5.42 -29.40
CA ALA A 131 -7.99 6.39 -28.30
C ALA A 131 -6.74 6.07 -27.46
N TYR A 132 -6.22 7.07 -26.78
CA TYR A 132 -4.98 6.97 -26.00
C TYR A 132 -5.20 7.43 -24.57
N THR A 133 -4.52 6.77 -23.67
CA THR A 133 -4.38 7.20 -22.27
C THR A 133 -2.93 6.98 -21.84
N TYR A 134 -2.52 7.57 -20.74
CA TYR A 134 -1.19 7.31 -20.17
C TYR A 134 -1.25 7.24 -18.66
N THR A 135 -0.33 6.50 -18.08
CA THR A 135 -0.11 6.39 -16.66
C THR A 135 1.24 6.98 -16.28
N LEU A 136 1.43 7.24 -15.00
CA LEU A 136 2.69 7.65 -14.41
C LEU A 136 3.26 6.50 -13.60
N VAL A 137 4.56 6.29 -13.68
CA VAL A 137 5.25 5.26 -12.92
C VAL A 137 6.29 5.90 -12.02
N SER A 138 6.23 5.60 -10.73
CA SER A 138 7.13 6.13 -9.72
C SER A 138 8.55 5.57 -9.86
N SER A 139 9.50 6.18 -9.16
CA SER A 139 10.89 5.70 -9.08
C SER A 139 11.02 4.32 -8.41
N LEU A 140 9.98 3.81 -7.78
CA LEU A 140 9.90 2.46 -7.23
C LEU A 140 9.17 1.46 -8.16
N GLY A 141 8.87 1.86 -9.40
CA GLY A 141 8.17 1.03 -10.37
C GLY A 141 6.65 0.90 -10.12
N GLU A 142 6.08 1.75 -9.29
CA GLU A 142 4.65 1.73 -8.97
C GLU A 142 3.88 2.51 -10.04
N GLU A 143 2.96 1.83 -10.72
CA GLU A 143 2.09 2.43 -11.72
C GLU A 143 0.85 3.05 -11.08
N GLY A 144 0.53 4.28 -11.48
CA GLY A 144 -0.66 4.98 -11.03
C GLY A 144 -1.87 4.79 -11.95
N PRO A 145 -3.00 5.42 -11.61
CA PRO A 145 -4.19 5.41 -12.45
C PRO A 145 -3.95 6.10 -13.79
N PRO A 146 -4.74 5.75 -14.84
CA PRO A 146 -4.63 6.37 -16.15
C PRO A 146 -5.19 7.79 -16.18
N SER A 147 -4.73 8.58 -17.14
CA SER A 147 -5.33 9.86 -17.50
C SER A 147 -6.73 9.66 -18.10
N PRO A 148 -7.53 10.73 -18.21
CA PRO A 148 -8.67 10.72 -19.11
C PRO A 148 -8.23 10.31 -20.52
N ALA A 149 -9.06 9.51 -21.21
CA ALA A 149 -8.75 9.08 -22.57
C ALA A 149 -8.82 10.25 -23.55
N SER A 150 -7.98 10.21 -24.60
CA SER A 150 -8.01 11.17 -25.71
C SER A 150 -9.33 11.08 -26.49
N GLU A 151 -9.56 12.04 -27.38
CA GLU A 151 -10.52 11.89 -28.45
C GLU A 151 -10.17 10.67 -29.32
N VAL A 152 -11.19 10.07 -29.94
CA VAL A 152 -11.04 8.94 -30.84
C VAL A 152 -10.59 9.46 -32.21
N VAL A 153 -9.50 8.91 -32.74
CA VAL A 153 -9.03 9.20 -34.09
C VAL A 153 -9.21 8.00 -35.00
N THR A 154 -9.52 8.29 -36.28
CA THR A 154 -9.56 7.28 -37.34
C THR A 154 -8.30 7.39 -38.20
N LEU A 155 -7.68 6.27 -38.47
CA LEU A 155 -6.41 6.19 -39.21
C LEU A 155 -6.64 5.60 -40.61
N GLN A 156 -5.71 5.93 -41.51
CA GLN A 156 -5.53 5.25 -42.77
C GLN A 156 -4.21 4.49 -42.75
N THR A 157 -4.08 3.52 -43.62
CA THR A 157 -2.85 2.71 -43.75
C THR A 157 -1.61 3.60 -43.88
N GLY A 158 -0.60 3.37 -43.05
CA GLY A 158 0.67 4.10 -43.07
C GLY A 158 0.67 5.44 -42.31
N GLN A 159 -0.44 5.82 -41.68
CA GLN A 159 -0.44 6.97 -40.79
C GLN A 159 0.11 6.65 -39.41
N SER A 160 0.71 7.66 -38.78
CA SER A 160 1.12 7.66 -37.39
C SER A 160 0.30 8.66 -36.60
N VAL A 161 0.27 8.51 -35.29
CA VAL A 161 -0.42 9.44 -34.38
C VAL A 161 0.61 10.13 -33.51
N LEU A 162 0.70 11.45 -33.58
CA LEU A 162 1.42 12.26 -32.61
C LEU A 162 0.51 12.44 -31.38
N ILE A 163 0.95 11.93 -30.26
CA ILE A 163 0.29 12.04 -28.96
C ILE A 163 1.04 13.11 -28.18
N GLY A 164 0.35 14.16 -27.80
CA GLY A 164 0.91 15.28 -27.04
C GLY A 164 0.17 15.49 -25.71
N ASN A 165 0.53 16.56 -25.01
CA ASN A 165 -0.05 16.93 -23.73
C ASN A 165 0.13 15.85 -22.64
N LEU A 166 1.20 15.07 -22.71
CA LEU A 166 1.55 14.05 -21.73
C LEU A 166 2.20 14.72 -20.51
N LEU A 167 1.41 15.41 -19.71
CA LEU A 167 1.89 16.22 -18.58
C LEU A 167 2.06 15.38 -17.32
N THR A 168 3.07 15.73 -16.52
CA THR A 168 3.26 15.18 -15.18
C THR A 168 2.80 16.23 -14.17
N PRO A 169 1.73 15.99 -13.38
CA PRO A 169 1.29 16.91 -12.36
C PRO A 169 2.34 17.05 -11.24
N SER A 170 2.25 18.11 -10.43
CA SER A 170 3.15 18.27 -9.30
C SER A 170 3.03 17.08 -8.32
N HIS A 171 4.17 16.46 -8.03
CA HIS A 171 4.32 15.31 -7.13
C HIS A 171 5.07 15.71 -5.84
N GLU A 172 4.93 16.94 -5.39
CA GLU A 172 5.53 17.36 -4.13
C GLU A 172 5.07 16.46 -2.97
N GLY A 173 6.03 15.95 -2.21
CA GLY A 173 5.79 15.01 -1.12
C GLY A 173 5.60 13.54 -1.55
N TYR A 174 5.42 13.26 -2.82
CA TYR A 174 5.31 11.90 -3.39
C TYR A 174 6.67 11.37 -3.87
N LEU A 175 6.69 10.10 -4.28
CA LEU A 175 7.84 9.55 -4.99
C LEU A 175 8.01 10.26 -6.35
N PRO A 176 9.24 10.48 -6.80
CA PRO A 176 9.49 11.02 -8.13
C PRO A 176 8.91 10.11 -9.21
N ILE A 177 8.41 10.69 -10.28
CA ILE A 177 7.98 9.94 -11.47
C ILE A 177 9.20 9.66 -12.33
N SER A 178 9.42 8.40 -12.68
CA SER A 178 10.55 7.94 -13.53
C SER A 178 10.19 7.87 -15.00
N LEU A 179 9.00 7.34 -15.28
CA LEU A 179 8.54 7.14 -16.66
C LEU A 179 7.02 7.30 -16.78
N LYS A 180 6.55 7.33 -18.01
CA LYS A 180 5.14 7.28 -18.41
C LYS A 180 4.93 6.05 -19.28
N ARG A 181 3.80 5.38 -19.10
CA ARG A 181 3.32 4.32 -19.97
C ARG A 181 2.19 4.84 -20.82
N ILE A 182 2.29 4.66 -22.13
CA ILE A 182 1.28 5.09 -23.09
C ILE A 182 0.50 3.86 -23.51
N TYR A 183 -0.82 3.97 -23.46
CA TYR A 183 -1.73 2.91 -23.83
C TYR A 183 -2.65 3.35 -24.95
N ARG A 184 -3.02 2.40 -25.80
CA ARG A 184 -3.90 2.59 -26.96
C ARG A 184 -5.07 1.62 -26.86
N SER A 185 -6.27 2.10 -27.20
CA SER A 185 -7.45 1.22 -27.29
C SER A 185 -7.25 0.15 -28.36
N ALA A 186 -7.48 -1.11 -27.98
CA ALA A 186 -7.56 -2.20 -28.94
C ALA A 186 -8.95 -2.18 -29.59
N THR A 187 -8.99 -2.27 -30.93
CA THR A 187 -10.26 -2.33 -31.66
C THR A 187 -10.77 -3.77 -31.73
N GLY A 188 -11.88 -4.03 -31.09
CA GLY A 188 -12.61 -5.31 -31.13
C GLY A 188 -14.09 -5.08 -30.90
N ASN A 189 -14.91 -6.09 -31.15
CA ASN A 189 -16.37 -6.02 -31.03
C ASN A 189 -16.89 -5.99 -29.58
N GLU A 190 -16.01 -6.07 -28.59
CA GLU A 190 -16.36 -6.09 -27.15
C GLU A 190 -15.40 -5.16 -26.40
N ALA A 191 -15.61 -4.98 -25.09
CA ALA A 191 -14.96 -3.99 -24.23
C ALA A 191 -13.54 -3.57 -24.66
N THR A 192 -13.36 -2.28 -24.91
CA THR A 192 -12.12 -1.73 -25.44
C THR A 192 -11.04 -1.75 -24.37
N ASP A 193 -10.18 -2.74 -24.40
CA ASP A 193 -8.99 -2.76 -23.56
C ASP A 193 -7.96 -1.75 -24.09
N PHE A 194 -7.24 -1.13 -23.18
CA PHE A 194 -6.10 -0.31 -23.49
C PHE A 194 -4.83 -1.17 -23.38
N LEU A 195 -4.06 -1.26 -24.47
CA LEU A 195 -2.83 -2.04 -24.54
C LEU A 195 -1.61 -1.12 -24.55
N LEU A 196 -0.52 -1.55 -23.91
CA LEU A 196 0.71 -0.79 -23.79
C LEU A 196 1.35 -0.59 -25.15
N VAL A 197 1.59 0.66 -25.53
CA VAL A 197 2.29 1.08 -26.76
C VAL A 197 3.76 1.32 -26.48
N ALA A 198 4.07 2.09 -25.45
CA ALA A 198 5.44 2.50 -25.15
C ALA A 198 5.62 2.94 -23.70
N GLU A 199 6.86 2.84 -23.23
CA GLU A 199 7.35 3.53 -22.05
C GLU A 199 8.26 4.68 -22.46
N ILE A 200 8.01 5.87 -21.91
CA ILE A 200 8.80 7.07 -22.19
C ILE A 200 9.29 7.72 -20.90
N PRO A 201 10.41 8.46 -20.92
CA PRO A 201 10.88 9.22 -19.77
C PRO A 201 9.80 10.20 -19.23
N ALA A 202 9.76 10.41 -17.92
CA ALA A 202 8.80 11.32 -17.29
C ALA A 202 8.85 12.76 -17.81
N SER A 203 10.01 13.21 -18.30
CA SER A 203 10.22 14.53 -18.88
C SER A 203 9.64 14.71 -20.28
N GLN A 204 9.39 13.61 -20.98
CA GLN A 204 8.88 13.65 -22.34
C GLN A 204 7.37 13.94 -22.33
N THR A 205 6.93 14.89 -23.17
CA THR A 205 5.53 15.35 -23.23
C THR A 205 4.82 14.98 -24.50
N GLU A 206 5.52 14.38 -25.44
CA GLU A 206 5.00 13.96 -26.76
C GLU A 206 5.57 12.60 -27.15
N PHE A 207 4.82 11.82 -27.90
CA PHE A 207 5.23 10.54 -28.46
C PHE A 207 4.54 10.31 -29.79
N THR A 208 5.24 9.73 -30.76
CA THR A 208 4.66 9.36 -32.06
C THR A 208 4.42 7.86 -32.10
N ASP A 209 3.15 7.46 -32.14
CA ASP A 209 2.75 6.06 -32.29
C ASP A 209 2.73 5.66 -33.75
N ASN A 210 3.69 4.82 -34.13
CA ASN A 210 3.78 4.09 -35.39
C ASN A 210 3.91 2.59 -35.16
N ILE A 211 3.52 2.12 -33.97
CA ILE A 211 3.66 0.74 -33.53
C ILE A 211 2.56 -0.12 -34.20
N ASP A 212 2.95 -1.27 -34.72
CA ASP A 212 2.02 -2.26 -35.25
C ASP A 212 1.15 -2.87 -34.11
N ASP A 213 -0.12 -3.22 -34.42
CA ASP A 213 -1.04 -3.78 -33.42
C ASP A 213 -0.54 -5.11 -32.85
N SER A 214 0.25 -5.87 -33.62
CA SER A 214 0.86 -7.13 -33.19
C SER A 214 1.99 -6.98 -32.15
N LEU A 215 2.49 -5.76 -31.99
CA LEU A 215 3.61 -5.42 -31.08
C LEU A 215 3.12 -4.75 -29.78
N LEU A 216 1.83 -4.61 -29.59
CA LEU A 216 1.28 -4.06 -28.36
C LEU A 216 1.57 -4.97 -27.17
N GLY A 217 1.83 -4.35 -26.02
CA GLY A 217 2.15 -5.03 -24.78
C GLY A 217 0.92 -5.37 -23.94
N GLU A 218 1.13 -5.38 -22.65
CA GLU A 218 0.14 -5.78 -21.66
C GLU A 218 -1.07 -4.84 -21.62
N ALA A 219 -2.21 -5.37 -21.18
CA ALA A 219 -3.40 -4.58 -20.94
C ALA A 219 -3.22 -3.68 -19.70
N LEU A 220 -3.83 -2.51 -19.75
CA LEU A 220 -3.87 -1.56 -18.64
C LEU A 220 -4.58 -2.19 -17.43
N SER A 221 -3.84 -2.46 -16.37
CA SER A 221 -4.37 -3.05 -15.14
C SER A 221 -4.82 -2.02 -14.10
N SER A 222 -4.33 -0.77 -14.20
CA SER A 222 -4.54 0.28 -13.22
C SER A 222 -5.86 1.07 -13.39
N LEU A 223 -6.75 0.59 -14.25
CA LEU A 223 -8.06 1.20 -14.44
C LEU A 223 -8.89 1.13 -13.14
N GLY A 224 -9.35 2.28 -12.66
CA GLY A 224 -10.09 2.36 -11.40
C GLY A 224 -9.22 2.41 -10.13
N TRP A 225 -7.90 2.34 -10.26
CA TRP A 225 -7.01 2.59 -9.12
C TRP A 225 -7.07 4.06 -8.68
N ARG A 226 -6.75 4.28 -7.41
CA ARG A 226 -6.60 5.60 -6.81
C ARG A 226 -5.37 5.62 -5.91
N GLU A 227 -4.89 6.78 -5.56
CA GLU A 227 -3.93 6.93 -4.48
C GLU A 227 -4.56 6.63 -3.12
N ALA A 228 -3.75 6.37 -2.11
CA ALA A 228 -4.26 6.16 -0.75
C ALA A 228 -5.03 7.40 -0.27
N PRO A 229 -6.22 7.23 0.32
CA PRO A 229 -7.02 8.36 0.80
C PRO A 229 -6.23 9.25 1.75
N SER A 230 -6.33 10.57 1.60
CA SER A 230 -5.58 11.55 2.40
C SER A 230 -5.87 11.46 3.91
N GLY A 231 -7.06 10.97 4.28
CA GLY A 231 -7.48 10.74 5.66
C GLY A 231 -7.19 9.34 6.20
N LEU A 232 -6.52 8.46 5.45
CA LEU A 232 -6.33 7.05 5.80
C LEU A 232 -5.58 6.88 7.11
N ARG A 233 -6.14 6.09 8.02
CA ARG A 233 -5.59 5.78 9.35
C ARG A 233 -5.66 4.29 9.65
N GLY A 234 -5.00 3.88 10.75
CA GLY A 234 -5.15 2.54 11.29
C GLY A 234 -4.59 1.43 10.39
N LEU A 235 -3.57 1.74 9.59
CA LEU A 235 -3.00 0.81 8.62
C LEU A 235 -2.63 -0.53 9.27
N CYS A 236 -3.03 -1.64 8.64
CA CYS A 236 -2.63 -2.99 9.00
C CYS A 236 -2.47 -3.85 7.74
N SER A 237 -1.78 -4.97 7.88
CA SER A 237 -1.54 -5.92 6.79
C SER A 237 -2.44 -7.14 6.92
N LEU A 238 -2.96 -7.59 5.80
CA LEU A 238 -3.71 -8.82 5.61
C LEU A 238 -2.91 -9.77 4.70
N PRO A 239 -3.21 -11.07 4.69
CA PRO A 239 -2.65 -12.01 3.70
C PRO A 239 -2.92 -11.58 2.25
N GLY A 240 -2.15 -12.12 1.31
CA GLY A 240 -2.30 -11.80 -0.11
C GLY A 240 -1.72 -10.43 -0.51
N GLY A 241 -0.82 -9.87 0.30
CA GLY A 241 -0.19 -8.59 -0.02
C GLY A 241 -1.12 -7.38 0.11
N ILE A 242 -2.16 -7.48 0.92
CA ILE A 242 -3.20 -6.46 1.09
C ILE A 242 -2.89 -5.58 2.29
N LEU A 243 -2.97 -4.28 2.12
CA LEU A 243 -3.04 -3.30 3.20
C LEU A 243 -4.50 -2.87 3.41
N ALA A 244 -4.90 -2.79 4.67
CA ALA A 244 -6.18 -2.24 5.09
C ALA A 244 -5.97 -0.97 5.91
N GLY A 245 -6.87 -0.02 5.78
CA GLY A 245 -6.94 1.21 6.57
C GLY A 245 -8.37 1.72 6.61
N PHE A 246 -8.61 2.84 7.28
CA PHE A 246 -9.95 3.42 7.36
C PHE A 246 -9.97 4.94 7.31
N VAL A 247 -11.10 5.47 6.86
CA VAL A 247 -11.44 6.91 6.91
C VAL A 247 -12.85 7.05 7.48
N GLY A 248 -12.98 7.56 8.70
CA GLY A 248 -14.28 7.71 9.35
C GLY A 248 -14.97 6.37 9.60
N GLN A 249 -16.00 6.07 8.83
CA GLN A 249 -16.78 4.81 8.88
C GLN A 249 -16.42 3.85 7.72
N GLU A 250 -15.50 4.25 6.86
CA GLU A 250 -15.17 3.51 5.66
C GLU A 250 -13.85 2.76 5.80
N ILE A 251 -13.89 1.46 5.57
CA ILE A 251 -12.72 0.59 5.44
C ILE A 251 -12.24 0.69 4.00
N ARG A 252 -10.95 0.81 3.81
CA ARG A 252 -10.31 0.83 2.50
C ARG A 252 -9.27 -0.27 2.42
N LEU A 253 -9.25 -0.98 1.31
CA LEU A 253 -8.24 -1.99 1.02
C LEU A 253 -7.45 -1.59 -0.21
N CYS A 254 -6.16 -1.91 -0.23
CA CYS A 254 -5.37 -1.76 -1.45
C CYS A 254 -5.60 -2.94 -2.40
N GLU A 255 -5.20 -2.79 -3.63
CA GLU A 255 -5.10 -3.88 -4.61
C GLU A 255 -4.10 -4.94 -4.11
N PRO A 256 -4.39 -6.24 -4.22
CA PRO A 256 -3.47 -7.30 -3.82
C PRO A 256 -2.08 -7.13 -4.44
N ASN A 257 -1.05 -7.18 -3.61
CA ASN A 257 0.35 -6.97 -3.97
C ASN A 257 0.70 -5.57 -4.52
N MET A 258 -0.25 -4.63 -4.52
CA MET A 258 -0.07 -3.26 -4.99
C MET A 258 -0.41 -2.24 -3.89
N PRO A 259 0.44 -2.10 -2.85
CA PRO A 259 0.17 -1.24 -1.69
C PRO A 259 -0.08 0.24 -2.01
N HIS A 260 0.32 0.68 -3.19
CA HIS A 260 0.15 2.05 -3.69
C HIS A 260 -1.22 2.30 -4.35
N ALA A 261 -1.98 1.24 -4.67
CA ALA A 261 -3.24 1.30 -5.41
C ALA A 261 -4.44 1.02 -4.50
N TRP A 262 -5.40 1.96 -4.42
CA TRP A 262 -6.56 1.91 -3.53
C TRP A 262 -7.87 2.08 -4.31
N PRO A 263 -8.38 1.03 -4.97
CA PRO A 263 -9.60 1.12 -5.77
C PRO A 263 -10.82 1.50 -4.93
N ASP A 264 -11.70 2.33 -5.49
CA ASP A 264 -12.97 2.67 -4.83
C ASP A 264 -13.90 1.46 -4.68
N ALA A 265 -13.74 0.45 -5.53
CA ALA A 265 -14.47 -0.82 -5.44
C ALA A 265 -14.15 -1.62 -4.16
N TYR A 266 -13.02 -1.36 -3.51
CA TYR A 266 -12.59 -2.03 -2.27
C TYR A 266 -12.88 -1.17 -1.03
N ALA A 267 -13.94 -0.37 -1.08
CA ALA A 267 -14.45 0.42 0.02
C ALA A 267 -15.66 -0.25 0.66
N TYR A 268 -15.64 -0.39 2.00
CA TYR A 268 -16.72 -0.99 2.77
C TYR A 268 -17.11 -0.07 3.92
N THR A 269 -18.40 0.22 4.06
CA THR A 269 -18.89 1.14 5.08
C THR A 269 -19.51 0.36 6.25
N VAL A 270 -19.20 0.78 7.48
CA VAL A 270 -19.82 0.29 8.71
C VAL A 270 -20.69 1.38 9.34
N GLU A 271 -21.61 0.96 10.20
CA GLU A 271 -22.62 1.87 10.80
C GLU A 271 -22.01 2.92 11.76
N TYR A 272 -20.93 2.53 12.47
CA TYR A 272 -20.34 3.39 13.52
C TYR A 272 -18.92 3.84 13.13
N PRO A 273 -18.49 5.03 13.57
CA PRO A 273 -17.12 5.50 13.34
C PRO A 273 -16.08 4.48 13.79
N ILE A 274 -15.12 4.21 12.90
CA ILE A 274 -14.04 3.27 13.16
C ILE A 274 -13.01 3.93 14.07
N VAL A 275 -12.63 3.23 15.12
CA VAL A 275 -11.59 3.65 16.08
C VAL A 275 -10.25 3.03 15.70
N GLN A 276 -10.28 1.72 15.34
CA GLN A 276 -9.06 0.97 15.04
C GLN A 276 -9.37 -0.27 14.21
N LEU A 277 -8.39 -0.68 13.42
CA LEU A 277 -8.36 -1.99 12.74
C LEU A 277 -7.30 -2.88 13.38
N ALA A 278 -7.57 -4.18 13.39
CA ALA A 278 -6.63 -5.23 13.76
C ALA A 278 -6.81 -6.43 12.85
N ALA A 279 -5.72 -6.99 12.34
CA ALA A 279 -5.74 -8.18 11.48
C ALA A 279 -5.21 -9.39 12.25
N SER A 280 -5.86 -10.52 12.10
CA SER A 280 -5.38 -11.82 12.57
C SER A 280 -5.71 -12.86 11.51
N GLU A 281 -4.68 -13.50 10.97
CA GLU A 281 -4.82 -14.41 9.83
C GLU A 281 -5.61 -13.75 8.70
N ARG A 282 -6.75 -14.32 8.30
CA ARG A 282 -7.62 -13.83 7.22
C ARG A 282 -8.77 -12.95 7.71
N THR A 283 -8.81 -12.62 9.00
CA THR A 283 -9.89 -11.84 9.60
C THR A 283 -9.42 -10.43 9.91
N LEU A 284 -10.16 -9.45 9.44
CA LEU A 284 -10.01 -8.04 9.81
C LEU A 284 -11.05 -7.71 10.89
N PHE A 285 -10.57 -7.40 12.09
CA PHE A 285 -11.42 -6.90 13.19
C PHE A 285 -11.52 -5.38 13.09
N ILE A 286 -12.75 -4.89 13.12
CA ILE A 286 -13.08 -3.48 12.96
C ILE A 286 -13.66 -2.99 14.29
N LEU A 287 -12.84 -2.30 15.06
CA LEU A 287 -13.25 -1.69 16.32
C LEU A 287 -13.88 -0.34 16.03
N THR A 288 -15.12 -0.17 16.44
CA THR A 288 -15.88 1.06 16.24
C THR A 288 -16.25 1.71 17.57
N SER A 289 -16.87 2.89 17.53
CA SER A 289 -17.47 3.51 18.70
C SER A 289 -18.74 2.79 19.19
N GLY A 290 -19.23 1.82 18.46
CA GLY A 290 -20.33 0.91 18.77
C GLY A 290 -19.86 -0.54 18.85
N PRO A 291 -20.56 -1.50 18.19
CA PRO A 291 -20.15 -2.90 18.17
C PRO A 291 -18.86 -3.12 17.41
N VAL A 292 -18.18 -4.23 17.72
CA VAL A 292 -17.02 -4.72 16.93
C VAL A 292 -17.55 -5.54 15.76
N TYR A 293 -17.02 -5.29 14.56
CA TYR A 293 -17.28 -6.09 13.38
C TYR A 293 -16.07 -6.95 13.03
N ALA A 294 -16.31 -8.02 12.31
CA ALA A 294 -15.28 -8.86 11.73
C ALA A 294 -15.59 -9.06 10.24
N MET A 295 -14.60 -8.82 9.41
CA MET A 295 -14.64 -9.10 7.97
C MET A 295 -13.65 -10.21 7.67
N GLN A 296 -14.10 -11.28 7.02
CA GLN A 296 -13.25 -12.37 6.59
C GLN A 296 -12.92 -12.20 5.10
N LEU A 297 -11.66 -12.40 4.76
CA LEU A 297 -11.24 -12.45 3.36
C LEU A 297 -11.52 -13.85 2.83
N ASP A 298 -12.33 -13.92 1.81
CA ASP A 298 -12.56 -15.15 1.06
C ASP A 298 -11.34 -15.47 0.16
N ASP A 299 -11.25 -16.72 -0.31
CA ASP A 299 -10.16 -17.20 -1.18
C ASP A 299 -10.24 -16.59 -2.57
#